data_c5090500e05cae8d47501a0a4df8ec2c
#
_entry.id   c5090500e05cae8d47501a0a4df8ec2c
#
_cell.length_a   1.000
_cell.length_b   1.000
_cell.length_c   1.000
_cell.angle_alpha   90.00
_cell.angle_beta   90.00
_cell.angle_gamma   90.00
#
_symmetry.space_group_name_H-M   'P 1'
#
loop_
_entity.id
_entity.type
_entity.pdbx_description
1 polymer ?
#
loop_
_entity_poly.entity_id
_entity_poly.type
_entity_poly.pdbx_seq_one_letter_code
_entity_poly.pdbx_strand_id
1 'polypeptide(L)'
;MSNIEDYPFPTGLHLLTQWQSGDEAARKEMTAFFDDAIAGCFDADFSVLAPPDRVHSTASVHMLGLTILHDLYNIESWAYYNTDPYRYVRTNLAVSRLLGIHKFYTTWALYAFTCEPLGQQMMYPDRFPP
;
A
#
# COMPACT_ATOMS: atom_id res chain seq x y z
N MET A 1 -3.12 0.53 19.46
CA MET A 1 -2.62 1.19 18.23
C MET A 1 -1.17 0.81 18.08
N SER A 2 -0.86 0.06 17.03
CA SER A 2 0.53 -0.21 16.68
C SER A 2 1.19 1.09 16.23
N ASN A 3 2.37 1.41 16.77
CA ASN A 3 3.14 2.56 16.30
C ASN A 3 3.80 2.16 14.97
N ILE A 4 3.81 3.04 13.99
CA ILE A 4 4.45 2.79 12.69
C ILE A 4 5.95 2.46 12.83
N GLU A 5 6.58 2.94 13.90
CA GLU A 5 7.96 2.62 14.25
C GLU A 5 8.14 1.15 14.64
N ASP A 6 7.03 0.44 14.99
CA ASP A 6 7.06 -0.97 15.37
C ASP A 6 7.15 -1.91 14.15
N TYR A 7 7.08 -1.36 12.93
CA TYR A 7 7.17 -2.15 11.68
C TYR A 7 8.40 -1.78 10.83
N PRO A 8 9.63 -1.84 11.36
CA PRO A 8 10.81 -1.66 10.54
C PRO A 8 11.07 -2.91 9.67
N PHE A 9 11.62 -2.72 8.47
CA PHE A 9 12.25 -3.82 7.74
C PHE A 9 13.41 -4.40 8.57
N PRO A 10 13.55 -5.72 8.78
CA PRO A 10 12.88 -6.85 8.12
C PRO A 10 11.61 -7.37 8.81
N THR A 11 11.14 -6.78 9.90
CA THR A 11 9.96 -7.27 10.65
C THR A 11 8.71 -7.29 9.77
N GLY A 12 8.48 -6.23 9.00
CA GLY A 12 7.35 -6.18 8.08
C GLY A 12 7.41 -7.25 6.98
N LEU A 13 8.60 -7.54 6.46
CA LEU A 13 8.78 -8.62 5.50
C LEU A 13 8.52 -10.00 6.13
N HIS A 14 8.92 -10.19 7.38
CA HIS A 14 8.63 -11.41 8.12
C HIS A 14 7.12 -11.61 8.31
N LEU A 15 6.41 -10.57 8.73
CA LEU A 15 4.96 -10.60 8.89
C LEU A 15 4.25 -10.92 7.56
N LEU A 16 4.65 -10.30 6.46
CA LEU A 16 4.14 -10.62 5.13
C LEU A 16 4.37 -12.07 4.75
N THR A 17 5.56 -12.60 5.02
CA THR A 17 5.92 -13.99 4.71
C THR A 17 5.08 -14.99 5.51
N GLN A 18 4.89 -14.72 6.80
CA GLN A 18 4.03 -15.54 7.66
C GLN A 18 2.58 -15.52 7.17
N TRP A 19 2.04 -14.36 6.84
CA TRP A 19 0.70 -14.25 6.31
C TRP A 19 0.56 -15.02 4.98
N GLN A 20 1.52 -14.89 4.07
CA GLN A 20 1.52 -15.63 2.80
C GLN A 20 1.60 -17.15 2.99
N SER A 21 2.19 -17.62 4.08
CA SER A 21 2.22 -19.03 4.43
C SER A 21 0.93 -19.55 5.09
N GLY A 22 -0.06 -18.67 5.30
CA GLY A 22 -1.36 -19.03 5.88
C GLY A 22 -1.45 -18.86 7.40
N ASP A 23 -0.53 -18.11 8.01
CA ASP A 23 -0.58 -17.83 9.45
C ASP A 23 -1.72 -16.85 9.77
N GLU A 24 -2.73 -17.33 10.48
CA GLU A 24 -3.91 -16.54 10.87
C GLU A 24 -3.60 -15.45 11.91
N ALA A 25 -2.57 -15.61 12.73
CA ALA A 25 -2.15 -14.55 13.64
C ALA A 25 -1.51 -13.40 12.86
N ALA A 26 -0.65 -13.71 11.89
CA ALA A 26 -0.08 -12.73 10.99
C ALA A 26 -1.16 -12.02 10.15
N ARG A 27 -2.18 -12.76 9.70
CA ARG A 27 -3.32 -12.16 8.99
C ARG A 27 -4.05 -11.12 9.85
N LYS A 28 -4.32 -11.43 11.12
CA LYS A 28 -4.99 -10.49 12.04
C LYS A 28 -4.13 -9.25 12.29
N GLU A 29 -2.83 -9.42 12.46
CA GLU A 29 -1.89 -8.32 12.66
C GLU A 29 -1.82 -7.43 11.41
N MET A 30 -1.72 -8.01 10.22
CA MET A 30 -1.79 -7.28 8.95
C MET A 30 -3.10 -6.51 8.81
N THR A 31 -4.25 -7.13 9.12
CA THR A 31 -5.55 -6.47 9.07
C THR A 31 -5.59 -5.27 10.02
N ALA A 32 -5.18 -5.42 11.27
CA ALA A 32 -5.16 -4.33 12.24
C ALA A 32 -4.25 -3.16 11.79
N PHE A 33 -3.08 -3.48 11.24
CA PHE A 33 -2.17 -2.47 10.70
C PHE A 33 -2.78 -1.68 9.54
N PHE A 34 -3.43 -2.35 8.60
CA PHE A 34 -4.08 -1.69 7.47
C PHE A 34 -5.37 -0.97 7.86
N ASP A 35 -6.12 -1.46 8.84
CA ASP A 35 -7.28 -0.74 9.41
C ASP A 35 -6.84 0.60 10.02
N ASP A 36 -5.77 0.61 10.81
CA ASP A 36 -5.20 1.84 11.37
C ASP A 36 -4.73 2.80 10.26
N ALA A 37 -4.08 2.28 9.23
CA ALA A 37 -3.63 3.09 8.10
C ALA A 37 -4.80 3.72 7.33
N ILE A 38 -5.82 2.93 7.00
CA ILE A 38 -7.01 3.39 6.28
C ILE A 38 -7.79 4.42 7.11
N ALA A 39 -7.83 4.26 8.43
CA ALA A 39 -8.41 5.23 9.34
C ALA A 39 -7.63 6.56 9.43
N GLY A 40 -6.43 6.63 8.85
CA GLY A 40 -5.60 7.84 8.82
C GLY A 40 -4.65 7.98 10.01
N CYS A 41 -4.41 6.92 10.76
CA CYS A 41 -3.50 6.95 11.92
C CYS A 41 -2.06 7.32 11.54
N PHE A 42 -1.69 7.15 10.26
CA PHE A 42 -0.35 7.42 9.74
C PHE A 42 -0.27 8.68 8.86
N ASP A 43 -1.32 9.48 8.79
CA ASP A 43 -1.36 10.66 7.90
C ASP A 43 -0.25 11.67 8.20
N ALA A 44 0.15 11.82 9.46
CA ALA A 44 1.25 12.69 9.86
C ALA A 44 2.61 12.28 9.27
N ASP A 45 2.76 11.01 8.90
CA ASP A 45 4.01 10.46 8.35
C ASP A 45 4.26 10.86 6.89
N PHE A 46 3.28 11.43 6.19
CA PHE A 46 3.49 11.96 4.85
C PHE A 46 4.57 13.05 4.78
N SER A 47 4.77 13.75 5.89
CA SER A 47 5.78 14.81 5.99
C SER A 47 7.16 14.30 6.43
N VAL A 48 7.29 13.04 6.80
CA VAL A 48 8.55 12.46 7.25
C VAL A 48 9.51 12.31 6.07
N LEU A 49 10.49 13.19 6.04
CA LEU A 49 11.60 13.10 5.09
C LEU A 49 12.62 12.09 5.61
N ALA A 50 13.16 11.32 4.67
CA ALA A 50 14.24 10.40 5.00
C ALA A 50 15.50 11.17 5.48
N PRO A 51 16.23 10.67 6.49
CA PRO A 51 17.44 11.31 6.96
C PRO A 51 18.45 11.52 5.82
N PRO A 52 19.12 12.69 5.74
CA PRO A 52 20.02 13.02 4.61
C PRO A 52 21.32 12.22 4.59
N ASP A 53 21.64 11.54 5.68
CA ASP A 53 22.87 10.77 5.88
C ASP A 53 22.77 9.29 5.43
N ARG A 54 21.63 8.89 4.87
CA ARG A 54 21.39 7.49 4.46
C ARG A 54 21.09 7.37 2.97
N VAL A 55 21.47 6.24 2.41
CA VAL A 55 21.00 5.85 1.09
C VAL A 55 19.53 5.46 1.18
N HIS A 56 18.70 6.11 0.38
CA HIS A 56 17.25 5.87 0.37
C HIS A 56 16.88 4.99 -0.81
N SER A 57 16.17 3.90 -0.51
CA SER A 57 15.50 3.12 -1.53
C SER A 57 14.13 3.73 -1.85
N THR A 58 13.79 3.78 -3.12
CA THR A 58 12.45 4.09 -3.58
C THR A 58 11.90 2.91 -4.35
N ALA A 59 10.63 2.57 -4.11
CA ALA A 59 9.93 1.57 -4.88
C ALA A 59 8.48 2.00 -5.07
N SER A 60 7.91 1.65 -6.21
CA SER A 60 6.48 1.76 -6.41
C SER A 60 5.82 0.54 -5.79
N VAL A 61 4.98 0.75 -4.79
CA VAL A 61 4.35 -0.31 -4.01
C VAL A 61 2.84 -0.46 -4.27
N HIS A 62 2.29 0.29 -5.22
CA HIS A 62 0.85 0.31 -5.50
C HIS A 62 0.30 -1.07 -5.89
N MET A 63 1.07 -1.88 -6.60
CA MET A 63 0.66 -3.24 -6.96
C MET A 63 0.55 -4.14 -5.72
N LEU A 64 1.50 -4.04 -4.79
CA LEU A 64 1.44 -4.77 -3.54
C LEU A 64 0.28 -4.27 -2.67
N GLY A 65 0.05 -2.97 -2.64
CA GLY A 65 -1.11 -2.37 -1.95
C GLY A 65 -2.43 -2.91 -2.48
N LEU A 66 -2.61 -2.98 -3.79
CA LEU A 66 -3.79 -3.60 -4.40
C LEU A 66 -3.96 -5.06 -3.99
N THR A 67 -2.89 -5.86 -4.10
CA THR A 67 -2.92 -7.29 -3.73
C THR A 67 -3.31 -7.48 -2.27
N ILE A 68 -2.74 -6.69 -1.36
CA ILE A 68 -3.05 -6.75 0.06
C ILE A 68 -4.52 -6.38 0.32
N LEU A 69 -5.01 -5.28 -0.26
CA LEU A 69 -6.40 -4.87 -0.05
C LEU A 69 -7.40 -5.85 -0.68
N HIS A 70 -7.06 -6.45 -1.80
CA HIS A 70 -7.87 -7.52 -2.37
C HIS A 70 -7.94 -8.72 -1.42
N ASP A 71 -6.80 -9.19 -0.90
CA ASP A 71 -6.73 -10.40 -0.07
C ASP A 71 -7.30 -10.21 1.34
N LEU A 72 -7.23 -8.99 1.91
CA LEU A 72 -7.78 -8.70 3.23
C LEU A 72 -9.26 -8.28 3.19
N TYR A 73 -9.65 -7.50 2.18
CA TYR A 73 -10.95 -6.80 2.16
C TYR A 73 -11.79 -7.05 0.92
N ASN A 74 -11.33 -7.92 0.01
CA ASN A 74 -11.97 -8.18 -1.29
C ASN A 74 -12.20 -6.91 -2.13
N ILE A 75 -11.23 -5.98 -2.10
CA ILE A 75 -11.27 -4.75 -2.89
C ILE A 75 -10.69 -5.05 -4.28
N GLU A 76 -11.50 -4.90 -5.30
CA GLU A 76 -11.11 -5.11 -6.69
C GLU A 76 -10.28 -3.95 -7.25
N SER A 77 -9.52 -4.21 -8.30
CA SER A 77 -8.62 -3.26 -8.95
C SER A 77 -9.32 -1.95 -9.32
N TRP A 78 -10.49 -2.01 -9.95
CA TRP A 78 -11.22 -0.79 -10.32
C TRP A 78 -11.56 0.07 -9.09
N ALA A 79 -12.07 -0.56 -8.03
CA ALA A 79 -12.43 0.15 -6.79
C ALA A 79 -11.19 0.71 -6.07
N TYR A 80 -10.07 -0.02 -6.11
CA TYR A 80 -8.82 0.44 -5.54
C TYR A 80 -8.32 1.75 -6.18
N TYR A 81 -8.36 1.83 -7.51
CA TYR A 81 -7.83 2.98 -8.24
C TYR A 81 -8.81 4.14 -8.40
N ASN A 82 -10.13 3.91 -8.31
CA ASN A 82 -11.11 4.90 -8.78
C ASN A 82 -12.10 5.39 -7.72
N THR A 83 -12.21 4.75 -6.54
CA THR A 83 -13.29 5.11 -5.61
C THR A 83 -12.85 5.97 -4.44
N ASP A 84 -11.63 5.75 -3.91
CA ASP A 84 -11.18 6.41 -2.68
C ASP A 84 -9.69 6.74 -2.75
N PRO A 85 -9.33 7.99 -3.10
CA PRO A 85 -7.94 8.42 -3.19
C PRO A 85 -7.23 8.41 -1.83
N TYR A 86 -7.93 8.65 -0.73
CA TYR A 86 -7.33 8.59 0.61
C TYR A 86 -6.94 7.16 0.97
N ARG A 87 -7.83 6.21 0.75
CA ARG A 87 -7.53 4.79 0.95
C ARG A 87 -6.34 4.35 0.10
N TYR A 88 -6.33 4.73 -1.18
CA TYR A 88 -5.22 4.43 -2.08
C TYR A 88 -3.88 4.96 -1.52
N VAL A 89 -3.80 6.24 -1.19
CA VAL A 89 -2.58 6.87 -0.69
C VAL A 89 -2.16 6.27 0.66
N ARG A 90 -3.10 6.12 1.59
CA ARG A 90 -2.86 5.55 2.93
C ARG A 90 -2.37 4.11 2.87
N THR A 91 -2.94 3.30 1.98
CA THR A 91 -2.48 1.92 1.75
C THR A 91 -1.04 1.89 1.23
N ASN A 92 -0.72 2.71 0.25
CA ASN A 92 0.64 2.78 -0.28
C ASN A 92 1.65 3.28 0.76
N LEU A 93 1.25 4.23 1.60
CA LEU A 93 2.04 4.68 2.75
C LEU A 93 2.29 3.53 3.72
N ALA A 94 1.25 2.79 4.09
CA ALA A 94 1.35 1.63 4.98
C ALA A 94 2.30 0.57 4.44
N VAL A 95 2.18 0.20 3.16
CA VAL A 95 3.09 -0.76 2.52
C VAL A 95 4.53 -0.25 2.54
N SER A 96 4.74 1.03 2.25
CA SER A 96 6.09 1.62 2.31
C SER A 96 6.69 1.54 3.70
N ARG A 97 5.88 1.79 4.74
CA ARG A 97 6.32 1.68 6.13
C ARG A 97 6.57 0.24 6.55
N LEU A 98 5.67 -0.65 6.18
CA LEU A 98 5.81 -2.09 6.46
C LEU A 98 7.12 -2.66 5.91
N LEU A 99 7.54 -2.19 4.74
CA LEU A 99 8.76 -2.64 4.07
C LEU A 99 10.00 -1.79 4.41
N GLY A 100 9.90 -0.77 5.27
CA GLY A 100 11.00 0.12 5.59
C GLY A 100 11.46 0.98 4.42
N ILE A 101 10.56 1.30 3.49
CA ILE A 101 10.83 2.19 2.35
C ILE A 101 10.66 3.63 2.81
N HIS A 102 11.74 4.40 2.80
CA HIS A 102 11.76 5.74 3.37
C HIS A 102 11.22 6.83 2.46
N LYS A 103 11.11 6.56 1.16
CA LYS A 103 10.62 7.54 0.20
C LYS A 103 9.30 7.06 -0.39
N PHE A 104 8.25 7.79 -0.10
CA PHE A 104 6.93 7.52 -0.62
C PHE A 104 6.84 7.98 -2.09
N TYR A 105 6.38 7.08 -2.93
CA TYR A 105 6.06 7.37 -4.33
C TYR A 105 4.78 6.64 -4.70
N THR A 106 3.84 7.34 -5.32
CA THR A 106 2.60 6.75 -5.80
C THR A 106 2.26 7.24 -7.20
N THR A 107 1.70 6.36 -8.01
CA THR A 107 1.16 6.64 -9.33
C THR A 107 -0.34 6.40 -9.30
N TRP A 108 -1.11 7.43 -9.02
CA TRP A 108 -2.56 7.33 -9.06
C TRP A 108 -3.07 7.33 -10.49
N ALA A 109 -3.83 6.29 -10.86
CA ALA A 109 -4.61 6.21 -12.12
C ALA A 109 -3.91 6.77 -13.39
N LEU A 110 -2.56 6.73 -13.40
CA LEU A 110 -1.74 7.40 -14.42
C LEU A 110 -2.17 7.05 -15.84
N TYR A 111 -2.50 5.79 -16.08
CA TYR A 111 -2.87 5.32 -17.41
C TYR A 111 -4.28 5.75 -17.80
N ALA A 112 -5.22 5.81 -16.86
CA ALA A 112 -6.57 6.29 -17.15
C ALA A 112 -6.56 7.74 -17.64
N PHE A 113 -5.79 8.62 -17.01
CA PHE A 113 -5.66 10.02 -17.43
C PHE A 113 -5.08 10.19 -18.84
N THR A 114 -4.22 9.29 -19.26
CA THR A 114 -3.55 9.38 -20.56
C THR A 114 -4.28 8.60 -21.65
N CYS A 115 -4.85 7.46 -21.33
CA CYS A 115 -5.40 6.51 -22.30
C CYS A 115 -6.89 6.74 -22.58
N GLU A 116 -7.71 6.97 -21.55
CA GLU A 116 -9.15 7.15 -21.72
C GLU A 116 -9.51 8.38 -22.59
N PRO A 117 -8.87 9.55 -22.44
CA PRO A 117 -9.12 10.69 -23.33
C PRO A 117 -8.77 10.42 -24.79
N LEU A 118 -7.90 9.44 -25.06
CA LEU A 118 -7.54 9.00 -26.41
C LEU A 118 -8.46 7.87 -26.94
N GLY A 119 -9.52 7.55 -26.21
CA GLY A 119 -10.50 6.53 -26.61
C GLY A 119 -10.06 5.09 -26.31
N GLN A 120 -9.02 4.89 -25.51
CA GLN A 120 -8.62 3.56 -25.07
C GLN A 120 -9.48 3.11 -23.89
N GLN A 121 -9.89 1.85 -23.92
CA GLN A 121 -10.62 1.24 -22.83
C GLN A 121 -9.65 0.62 -21.83
N MET A 122 -9.74 1.04 -20.57
CA MET A 122 -8.99 0.43 -19.48
C MET A 122 -9.66 -0.85 -19.03
N MET A 123 -8.87 -1.92 -18.87
CA MET A 123 -9.32 -3.15 -18.25
C MET A 123 -8.77 -3.23 -16.84
N TYR A 124 -9.62 -3.55 -15.88
CA TYR A 124 -9.27 -3.71 -14.47
C TYR A 124 -9.44 -5.17 -14.05
N PRO A 125 -8.41 -6.00 -14.15
CA PRO A 125 -8.45 -7.35 -13.59
C PRO A 125 -8.64 -7.29 -12.07
N ASP A 126 -9.33 -8.25 -11.48
CA ASP A 126 -9.75 -8.18 -10.07
C ASP A 126 -8.60 -7.90 -9.11
N ARG A 127 -7.45 -8.51 -9.33
CA ARG A 127 -6.30 -8.50 -8.42
C ARG A 127 -5.04 -7.82 -8.97
N PHE A 128 -5.07 -7.38 -10.20
CA PHE A 128 -3.91 -6.81 -10.89
C PHE A 128 -4.19 -5.37 -11.32
N PRO A 129 -3.15 -4.54 -11.46
CA PRO A 129 -3.31 -3.20 -12.00
C PRO A 129 -3.81 -3.22 -13.44
N PRO A 130 -4.41 -2.13 -13.88
CA PRO A 130 -4.91 -1.97 -15.24
C PRO A 130 -3.80 -1.96 -16.29
#